data_66007549d4922605c6890485129a0668
#
_entry.id   66007549d4922605c6890485129a0668
#
_cell.length_a   1.000
_cell.length_b   1.000
_cell.length_c   1.000
_cell.angle_alpha   90.00
_cell.angle_beta   90.00
_cell.angle_gamma   90.00
#
_symmetry.space_group_name_H-M   'P 1'
#
loop_
_entity.id
_entity.type
_entity.pdbx_description
1 polymer ?
#
loop_
_entity_poly.entity_id
_entity_poly.type
_entity_poly.pdbx_seq_one_letter_code
_entity_poly.pdbx_strand_id
1 'polypeptide(L)'
;LFLGCRTGAVAYAEVDPTDRCSPLVEVARWAKPAEIEGSFVGVNMTPDGRLVLSTDHGWLISLARDFSDHVAVRLPGADTDAADHCARMEAERGNTGYGWVRTSMCCDETGGVYISSVDHTHRVVWTGERFSLDEADGAWSAPYRNGTGRGSGTTPSLMGFGPDEDRFVVIGDGDEVVNITLFWRDRIPDDWEQLPGAPSRRIAGLGPAYMGDLTRVAIQTEQSITVSGYGAMTVNNEPGSLPD
;
A
#
# COMPACT_ATOMS: atom_id res chain seq x y z
N LEU A 1 -7.16 4.30 19.51
CA LEU A 1 -6.66 3.18 18.71
C LEU A 1 -7.78 2.63 17.86
N PHE A 2 -7.49 2.37 16.58
CA PHE A 2 -8.42 1.77 15.64
C PHE A 2 -7.84 0.46 15.11
N LEU A 3 -8.67 -0.56 15.01
CA LEU A 3 -8.29 -1.86 14.47
C LEU A 3 -9.29 -2.28 13.40
N GLY A 4 -8.79 -2.69 12.24
CA GLY A 4 -9.57 -3.35 11.20
C GLY A 4 -9.62 -4.86 11.47
N CYS A 5 -10.75 -5.48 11.16
CA CYS A 5 -10.93 -6.91 11.18
C CYS A 5 -11.76 -7.36 9.96
N ARG A 6 -11.95 -8.67 9.77
CA ARG A 6 -12.66 -9.18 8.58
C ARG A 6 -14.06 -8.57 8.41
N THR A 7 -14.72 -8.24 9.50
CA THR A 7 -16.14 -7.85 9.52
C THR A 7 -16.36 -6.36 9.77
N GLY A 8 -15.31 -5.58 10.04
CA GLY A 8 -15.46 -4.15 10.33
C GLY A 8 -14.25 -3.52 10.99
N ALA A 9 -14.45 -2.38 11.60
CA ALA A 9 -13.45 -1.65 12.38
C ALA A 9 -13.95 -1.45 13.82
N VAL A 10 -13.01 -1.40 14.76
CA VAL A 10 -13.27 -1.21 16.18
C VAL A 10 -12.41 -0.06 16.69
N ALA A 11 -12.98 0.85 17.44
CA ALA A 11 -12.29 1.92 18.13
C ALA A 11 -12.15 1.61 19.61
N TYR A 12 -10.95 1.82 20.14
CA TYR A 12 -10.64 1.70 21.56
C TYR A 12 -10.16 3.04 22.09
N ALA A 13 -10.53 3.35 23.33
CA ALA A 13 -10.03 4.49 24.08
C ALA A 13 -9.46 4.03 25.42
N GLU A 14 -8.56 4.80 25.98
CA GLU A 14 -8.11 4.67 27.37
C GLU A 14 -9.22 5.10 28.31
N VAL A 15 -9.42 4.37 29.40
CA VAL A 15 -10.40 4.75 30.47
C VAL A 15 -9.95 6.03 31.15
N ASP A 16 -8.63 6.15 31.41
CA ASP A 16 -8.01 7.36 31.97
C ASP A 16 -6.78 7.71 31.13
N PRO A 17 -6.83 8.74 30.27
CA PRO A 17 -5.70 9.14 29.43
C PRO A 17 -4.52 9.73 30.22
N THR A 18 -4.66 9.98 31.53
CA THR A 18 -3.56 10.45 32.41
C THR A 18 -2.79 9.30 33.05
N ASP A 19 -3.36 8.09 33.05
CA ASP A 19 -2.71 6.88 33.55
C ASP A 19 -2.12 6.06 32.40
N ARG A 20 -0.79 5.93 32.35
CA ARG A 20 -0.09 5.12 31.35
C ARG A 20 -0.43 3.62 31.37
N CYS A 21 -0.98 3.13 32.45
CA CYS A 21 -1.44 1.74 32.63
C CYS A 21 -2.95 1.61 32.45
N SER A 22 -3.62 2.68 32.01
CA SER A 22 -5.07 2.66 31.81
C SER A 22 -5.48 1.56 30.84
N PRO A 23 -6.50 0.75 31.16
CA PRO A 23 -7.00 -0.23 30.24
C PRO A 23 -7.65 0.42 29.01
N LEU A 24 -7.60 -0.28 27.88
CA LEU A 24 -8.34 0.07 26.67
C LEU A 24 -9.73 -0.53 26.72
N VAL A 25 -10.74 0.28 26.40
CA VAL A 25 -12.13 -0.19 26.26
C VAL A 25 -12.63 0.09 24.85
N GLU A 26 -13.45 -0.79 24.34
CA GLU A 26 -14.15 -0.58 23.06
C GLU A 26 -15.14 0.57 23.22
N VAL A 27 -15.03 1.59 22.36
CA VAL A 27 -15.91 2.77 22.40
C VAL A 27 -16.81 2.88 21.19
N ALA A 28 -16.45 2.24 20.07
CA ALA A 28 -17.27 2.20 18.87
C ALA A 28 -16.92 0.99 18.01
N ARG A 29 -17.90 0.54 17.23
CA ARG A 29 -17.76 -0.54 16.26
C ARG A 29 -18.51 -0.18 14.98
N TRP A 30 -17.85 -0.38 13.85
CA TRP A 30 -18.43 -0.26 12.52
C TRP A 30 -18.45 -1.62 11.84
N ALA A 31 -19.63 -2.03 11.36
CA ALA A 31 -19.77 -3.25 10.58
C ALA A 31 -19.52 -2.94 9.10
N LYS A 32 -18.63 -3.70 8.47
CA LYS A 32 -18.35 -3.58 7.04
C LYS A 32 -19.60 -3.98 6.24
N PRO A 33 -20.10 -3.12 5.32
CA PRO A 33 -21.21 -3.48 4.42
C PRO A 33 -20.90 -4.74 3.62
N ALA A 34 -21.93 -5.54 3.34
CA ALA A 34 -21.77 -6.83 2.66
C ALA A 34 -21.26 -6.69 1.20
N GLU A 35 -21.57 -5.57 0.56
CA GLU A 35 -21.11 -5.24 -0.79
C GLU A 35 -19.63 -4.93 -0.88
N ILE A 36 -18.97 -4.60 0.25
CA ILE A 36 -17.52 -4.41 0.32
C ILE A 36 -16.87 -5.77 0.55
N GLU A 37 -16.37 -6.36 -0.51
CA GLU A 37 -15.76 -7.68 -0.50
C GLU A 37 -14.37 -7.71 0.14
N GLY A 38 -13.96 -8.90 0.57
CA GLY A 38 -12.62 -9.18 1.07
C GLY A 38 -12.41 -8.85 2.55
N SER A 39 -11.21 -9.13 3.00
CA SER A 39 -10.71 -8.87 4.37
C SER A 39 -9.86 -7.61 4.40
N PHE A 40 -9.88 -6.88 5.51
CA PHE A 40 -9.02 -5.72 5.65
C PHE A 40 -7.54 -6.13 5.73
N VAL A 41 -6.70 -5.41 4.97
CA VAL A 41 -5.25 -5.59 4.90
C VAL A 41 -4.47 -4.35 5.32
N GLY A 42 -5.14 -3.20 5.45
CA GLY A 42 -4.48 -1.97 5.85
C GLY A 42 -5.42 -0.96 6.51
N VAL A 43 -4.83 -0.12 7.35
CA VAL A 43 -5.48 1.05 7.95
C VAL A 43 -4.48 2.20 8.00
N ASN A 44 -4.92 3.40 7.63
CA ASN A 44 -4.19 4.65 7.73
C ASN A 44 -5.18 5.80 8.02
N MET A 45 -4.71 7.02 7.97
CA MET A 45 -5.52 8.21 8.22
C MET A 45 -5.17 9.30 7.23
N THR A 46 -6.19 10.00 6.71
CA THR A 46 -6.02 11.20 5.90
C THR A 46 -5.63 12.41 6.74
N PRO A 47 -5.07 13.48 6.17
CA PRO A 47 -4.73 14.70 6.90
C PRO A 47 -5.92 15.37 7.62
N ASP A 48 -7.13 15.24 7.07
CA ASP A 48 -8.37 15.72 7.68
C ASP A 48 -8.96 14.78 8.75
N GLY A 49 -8.23 13.68 9.06
CA GLY A 49 -8.52 12.80 10.18
C GLY A 49 -9.52 11.68 9.91
N ARG A 50 -9.88 11.40 8.68
CA ARG A 50 -10.67 10.20 8.35
C ARG A 50 -9.79 8.95 8.31
N LEU A 51 -10.33 7.84 8.74
CA LEU A 51 -9.65 6.56 8.60
C LEU A 51 -9.73 6.10 7.15
N VAL A 52 -8.65 5.53 6.64
CA VAL A 52 -8.60 4.86 5.34
C VAL A 52 -8.33 3.38 5.57
N LEU A 53 -9.21 2.54 5.07
CA LEU A 53 -9.11 1.08 5.14
C LEU A 53 -8.99 0.52 3.73
N SER A 54 -8.26 -0.58 3.57
CA SER A 54 -8.22 -1.34 2.31
C SER A 54 -8.57 -2.79 2.51
N THR A 55 -9.12 -3.43 1.47
CA THR A 55 -9.35 -4.88 1.45
C THR A 55 -8.46 -5.57 0.45
N ASP A 56 -8.22 -6.86 0.68
CA ASP A 56 -7.49 -7.74 -0.24
C ASP A 56 -8.15 -7.91 -1.62
N HIS A 57 -9.42 -7.48 -1.77
CA HIS A 57 -10.18 -7.43 -3.02
C HIS A 57 -10.18 -6.04 -3.68
N GLY A 58 -9.31 -5.12 -3.25
CA GLY A 58 -9.11 -3.82 -3.89
C GLY A 58 -10.15 -2.76 -3.58
N TRP A 59 -10.87 -2.87 -2.46
CA TRP A 59 -11.66 -1.77 -1.93
C TRP A 59 -10.80 -0.80 -1.13
N LEU A 60 -11.04 0.49 -1.30
CA LEU A 60 -10.51 1.57 -0.48
C LEU A 60 -11.70 2.28 0.17
N ILE A 61 -11.69 2.38 1.49
CA ILE A 61 -12.80 2.89 2.29
C ILE A 61 -12.31 4.07 3.13
N SER A 62 -12.97 5.23 3.01
CA SER A 62 -12.83 6.34 3.94
C SER A 62 -13.93 6.22 4.99
N LEU A 63 -13.56 6.16 6.26
CA LEU A 63 -14.48 5.99 7.38
C LEU A 63 -14.31 7.17 8.35
N ALA A 64 -15.40 7.82 8.73
CA ALA A 64 -15.36 8.85 9.78
C ALA A 64 -14.83 8.26 11.10
N ARG A 65 -14.09 9.05 11.90
CA ARG A 65 -13.49 8.57 13.15
C ARG A 65 -14.51 8.15 14.20
N ASP A 66 -15.73 8.70 14.14
CA ASP A 66 -16.85 8.33 14.98
C ASP A 66 -17.74 7.23 14.37
N PHE A 67 -17.33 6.72 13.21
CA PHE A 67 -18.02 5.69 12.45
C PHE A 67 -19.42 6.08 11.92
N SER A 68 -19.73 7.38 11.88
CA SER A 68 -21.04 7.90 11.46
C SER A 68 -21.32 7.74 9.97
N ASP A 69 -20.27 7.79 9.14
CA ASP A 69 -20.38 7.64 7.69
C ASP A 69 -19.14 6.95 7.07
N HIS A 70 -19.30 6.45 5.86
CA HIS A 70 -18.19 5.94 5.04
C HIS A 70 -18.42 6.22 3.56
N VAL A 71 -17.33 6.27 2.81
CA VAL A 71 -17.30 6.31 1.36
C VAL A 71 -16.33 5.25 0.87
N ALA A 72 -16.69 4.51 -0.17
CA ALA A 72 -15.84 3.46 -0.71
C ALA A 72 -15.66 3.58 -2.22
N VAL A 73 -14.51 3.13 -2.71
CA VAL A 73 -14.19 3.01 -4.14
C VAL A 73 -13.43 1.71 -4.39
N ARG A 74 -13.58 1.13 -5.57
CA ARG A 74 -12.72 0.04 -6.04
C ARG A 74 -11.52 0.61 -6.78
N LEU A 75 -10.35 0.02 -6.55
CA LEU A 75 -9.15 0.35 -7.30
C LEU A 75 -9.30 -0.05 -8.77
N PRO A 76 -8.65 0.67 -9.71
CA PRO A 76 -8.65 0.29 -11.12
C PRO A 76 -8.16 -1.14 -11.32
N GLY A 77 -8.88 -1.95 -12.09
CA GLY A 77 -8.60 -3.37 -12.33
C GLY A 77 -9.21 -4.33 -11.31
N ALA A 78 -9.62 -3.87 -10.12
CA ALA A 78 -10.14 -4.76 -9.09
C ALA A 78 -11.44 -5.49 -9.49
N ASP A 79 -12.28 -4.87 -10.34
CA ASP A 79 -13.54 -5.46 -10.80
C ASP A 79 -13.34 -6.69 -11.68
N THR A 80 -12.23 -6.75 -12.41
CA THR A 80 -11.92 -7.83 -13.35
C THR A 80 -10.99 -8.87 -12.75
N ASP A 81 -10.02 -8.46 -11.92
CA ASP A 81 -8.85 -9.29 -11.63
C ASP A 81 -8.79 -9.75 -10.17
N ALA A 82 -9.39 -9.00 -9.23
CA ALA A 82 -9.20 -9.28 -7.81
C ALA A 82 -9.76 -10.63 -7.36
N ALA A 83 -10.97 -10.96 -7.80
CA ALA A 83 -11.63 -12.21 -7.41
C ALA A 83 -10.86 -13.44 -7.91
N ASP A 84 -10.46 -13.43 -9.19
CA ASP A 84 -9.71 -14.52 -9.81
C ASP A 84 -8.32 -14.67 -9.20
N HIS A 85 -7.62 -13.55 -8.92
CA HIS A 85 -6.33 -13.58 -8.24
C HIS A 85 -6.45 -14.18 -6.84
N CYS A 86 -7.41 -13.71 -6.03
CA CYS A 86 -7.62 -14.23 -4.67
C CYS A 86 -7.99 -15.72 -4.67
N ALA A 87 -8.86 -16.16 -5.59
CA ALA A 87 -9.23 -17.56 -5.73
C ALA A 87 -8.03 -18.44 -6.14
N ARG A 88 -7.19 -17.97 -7.05
CA ARG A 88 -5.95 -18.65 -7.45
C ARG A 88 -4.99 -18.78 -6.28
N MET A 89 -4.74 -17.70 -5.54
CA MET A 89 -3.84 -17.73 -4.37
C MET A 89 -4.38 -18.62 -3.25
N GLU A 90 -5.68 -18.65 -3.04
CA GLU A 90 -6.32 -19.58 -2.09
C GLU A 90 -6.05 -21.03 -2.50
N ALA A 91 -6.25 -21.36 -3.77
CA ALA A 91 -6.03 -22.72 -4.29
C ALA A 91 -4.54 -23.15 -4.23
N GLU A 92 -3.61 -22.26 -4.53
CA GLU A 92 -2.18 -22.55 -4.57
C GLU A 92 -1.53 -22.56 -3.19
N ARG A 93 -2.02 -21.77 -2.22
CA ARG A 93 -1.33 -21.44 -0.97
C ARG A 93 -2.19 -21.54 0.28
N GLY A 94 -3.47 -21.85 0.18
CA GLY A 94 -4.36 -22.02 1.32
C GLY A 94 -4.56 -20.76 2.15
N ASN A 95 -4.96 -19.66 1.53
CA ASN A 95 -5.28 -18.37 2.20
C ASN A 95 -4.15 -17.80 3.07
N THR A 96 -3.00 -17.62 2.51
CA THR A 96 -1.78 -17.18 3.21
C THR A 96 -1.51 -15.68 3.11
N GLY A 97 -2.53 -14.84 2.89
CA GLY A 97 -2.39 -13.38 2.84
C GLY A 97 -1.88 -12.84 1.49
N TYR A 98 -1.96 -13.62 0.42
CA TYR A 98 -1.62 -13.20 -0.94
C TYR A 98 -2.86 -12.69 -1.70
N GLY A 99 -3.61 -11.76 -1.11
CA GLY A 99 -4.72 -11.08 -1.79
C GLY A 99 -4.27 -10.23 -2.99
N TRP A 100 -5.20 -9.74 -3.77
CA TRP A 100 -4.94 -8.82 -4.88
C TRP A 100 -4.33 -7.49 -4.40
N VAL A 101 -4.76 -6.99 -3.24
CA VAL A 101 -4.01 -6.06 -2.40
C VAL A 101 -3.57 -6.82 -1.15
N ARG A 102 -2.30 -6.75 -0.79
CA ARG A 102 -1.75 -7.54 0.33
C ARG A 102 -1.05 -6.69 1.39
N THR A 103 -0.92 -5.40 1.16
CA THR A 103 -0.21 -4.48 2.05
C THR A 103 -1.10 -3.30 2.43
N SER A 104 -0.66 -2.52 3.41
CA SER A 104 -1.31 -1.27 3.77
C SER A 104 -1.03 -0.18 2.74
N MET A 105 -1.42 1.04 3.04
CA MET A 105 -1.23 2.22 2.22
C MET A 105 -0.49 3.30 3.00
N CYS A 106 0.02 4.33 2.31
CA CYS A 106 0.41 5.59 2.93
C CYS A 106 -0.43 6.76 2.37
N CYS A 107 -0.52 7.82 3.15
CA CYS A 107 -1.24 9.04 2.77
C CYS A 107 -0.28 10.22 2.80
N ASP A 108 -0.44 11.14 1.84
CA ASP A 108 0.30 12.41 1.83
C ASP A 108 -0.54 13.57 2.37
N GLU A 109 0.11 14.71 2.52
CA GLU A 109 -0.45 15.95 3.05
C GLU A 109 -1.52 16.58 2.14
N THR A 110 -1.64 16.14 0.90
CA THR A 110 -2.58 16.68 -0.10
C THR A 110 -3.80 15.77 -0.35
N GLY A 111 -3.91 14.68 0.41
CA GLY A 111 -4.98 13.69 0.26
C GLY A 111 -4.67 12.56 -0.71
N GLY A 112 -3.44 12.47 -1.22
CA GLY A 112 -2.98 11.31 -1.97
C GLY A 112 -2.92 10.07 -1.08
N VAL A 113 -3.56 8.98 -1.52
CA VAL A 113 -3.51 7.65 -0.90
C VAL A 113 -2.81 6.71 -1.85
N TYR A 114 -1.68 6.16 -1.42
CA TYR A 114 -0.83 5.29 -2.23
C TYR A 114 -0.93 3.85 -1.77
N ILE A 115 -1.29 2.96 -2.68
CA ILE A 115 -1.54 1.55 -2.41
C ILE A 115 -1.10 0.70 -3.61
N SER A 116 -0.58 -0.50 -3.36
CA SER A 116 -0.17 -1.41 -4.43
C SER A 116 -1.14 -2.59 -4.53
N SER A 117 -1.63 -2.84 -5.74
CA SER A 117 -2.27 -4.10 -6.13
C SER A 117 -1.22 -5.13 -6.55
N VAL A 118 -1.64 -6.27 -7.10
CA VAL A 118 -0.73 -7.34 -7.51
C VAL A 118 0.30 -6.92 -8.57
N ASP A 119 0.00 -5.92 -9.39
CA ASP A 119 0.84 -5.52 -10.54
C ASP A 119 0.92 -3.99 -10.75
N HIS A 120 0.15 -3.20 -10.00
CA HIS A 120 0.13 -1.74 -10.12
C HIS A 120 0.29 -1.06 -8.77
N THR A 121 0.94 0.09 -8.77
CA THR A 121 0.86 1.07 -7.69
C THR A 121 -0.12 2.16 -8.11
N HIS A 122 -1.00 2.53 -7.21
CA HIS A 122 -2.07 3.50 -7.44
C HIS A 122 -1.90 4.70 -6.52
N ARG A 123 -2.15 5.90 -7.03
CA ARG A 123 -2.50 7.09 -6.27
C ARG A 123 -3.98 7.33 -6.44
N VAL A 124 -4.73 7.24 -5.35
CA VAL A 124 -6.13 7.65 -5.26
C VAL A 124 -6.17 8.95 -4.47
N VAL A 125 -7.01 9.89 -4.87
CA VAL A 125 -7.05 11.21 -4.21
C VAL A 125 -8.29 11.31 -3.34
N TRP A 126 -8.10 11.52 -2.04
CA TRP A 126 -9.16 11.92 -1.13
C TRP A 126 -9.42 13.42 -1.27
N THR A 127 -10.61 13.79 -1.72
CA THR A 127 -10.98 15.19 -1.99
C THR A 127 -11.58 15.92 -0.79
N GLY A 128 -11.69 15.25 0.37
CA GLY A 128 -12.44 15.72 1.53
C GLY A 128 -13.88 15.18 1.59
N GLU A 129 -14.40 14.70 0.45
CA GLU A 129 -15.77 14.18 0.35
C GLU A 129 -15.82 12.80 -0.29
N ARG A 130 -14.96 12.51 -1.25
CA ARG A 130 -14.91 11.26 -1.99
C ARG A 130 -13.49 10.89 -2.40
N PHE A 131 -13.28 9.62 -2.71
CA PHE A 131 -12.10 9.21 -3.47
C PHE A 131 -12.26 9.53 -4.95
N SER A 132 -11.24 10.13 -5.54
CA SER A 132 -11.14 10.35 -6.98
C SER A 132 -10.11 9.42 -7.59
N LEU A 133 -10.46 8.85 -8.74
CA LEU A 133 -9.58 8.08 -9.62
C LEU A 133 -9.22 8.88 -10.89
N ASP A 134 -9.64 10.14 -10.97
CA ASP A 134 -9.44 11.00 -12.13
C ASP A 134 -8.02 11.58 -12.13
N GLU A 135 -7.34 11.49 -13.27
CA GLU A 135 -6.03 12.12 -13.48
C GLU A 135 -6.08 13.64 -13.32
N ALA A 136 -7.22 14.29 -13.60
CA ALA A 136 -7.40 15.72 -13.38
C ALA A 136 -7.30 16.11 -11.90
N ASP A 137 -7.66 15.21 -10.99
CA ASP A 137 -7.49 15.37 -9.54
C ASP A 137 -6.10 14.90 -9.06
N GLY A 138 -5.25 14.42 -9.97
CA GLY A 138 -3.91 13.93 -9.69
C GLY A 138 -3.83 12.43 -9.36
N ALA A 139 -4.91 11.67 -9.56
CA ALA A 139 -4.87 10.22 -9.43
C ALA A 139 -4.05 9.58 -10.57
N TRP A 140 -3.46 8.42 -10.29
CA TRP A 140 -2.76 7.64 -11.30
C TRP A 140 -2.67 6.16 -10.93
N SER A 141 -2.45 5.33 -11.94
CA SER A 141 -2.12 3.93 -11.79
C SER A 141 -0.93 3.59 -12.68
N ALA A 142 0.07 2.92 -12.14
CA ALA A 142 1.30 2.60 -12.87
C ALA A 142 1.76 1.18 -12.58
N PRO A 143 2.04 0.36 -13.62
CA PRO A 143 2.55 -0.99 -13.44
C PRO A 143 3.97 -0.98 -12.88
N TYR A 144 4.30 -2.06 -12.15
CA TYR A 144 5.64 -2.39 -11.68
C TYR A 144 6.01 -3.82 -12.10
N ARG A 145 7.27 -4.21 -11.92
CA ARG A 145 7.76 -5.54 -12.28
C ARG A 145 7.25 -6.57 -11.27
N ASN A 146 6.69 -7.67 -11.76
CA ASN A 146 6.07 -8.71 -10.95
C ASN A 146 6.32 -10.10 -11.54
N GLY A 147 7.58 -10.49 -11.65
CA GLY A 147 7.99 -11.79 -12.21
C GLY A 147 7.48 -12.99 -11.41
N THR A 148 7.28 -12.83 -10.10
CA THR A 148 6.73 -13.89 -9.24
C THR A 148 5.21 -14.05 -9.37
N GLY A 149 4.49 -13.07 -9.92
CA GLY A 149 3.03 -13.03 -9.99
C GLY A 149 2.32 -12.84 -8.65
N ARG A 150 3.07 -12.55 -7.57
CA ARG A 150 2.54 -12.40 -6.19
C ARG A 150 2.32 -10.95 -5.79
N GLY A 151 2.87 -10.02 -6.57
CA GLY A 151 2.85 -8.59 -6.28
C GLY A 151 3.84 -8.16 -5.21
N SER A 152 3.83 -6.86 -4.91
CA SER A 152 4.64 -6.26 -3.86
C SER A 152 4.21 -6.74 -2.48
N GLY A 153 5.18 -7.11 -1.63
CA GLY A 153 4.98 -7.40 -0.21
C GLY A 153 5.13 -6.17 0.68
N THR A 154 5.38 -4.99 0.11
CA THR A 154 5.76 -3.79 0.86
C THR A 154 4.63 -2.75 0.85
N THR A 155 4.31 -2.18 2.01
CA THR A 155 3.50 -0.97 2.07
C THR A 155 4.30 0.18 1.43
N PRO A 156 3.69 0.98 0.54
CA PRO A 156 4.35 2.14 -0.04
C PRO A 156 4.88 3.11 1.01
N SER A 157 6.07 3.68 0.76
CA SER A 157 6.68 4.71 1.58
C SER A 157 6.87 5.99 0.77
N LEU A 158 6.76 7.16 1.40
CA LEU A 158 6.98 8.46 0.74
C LEU A 158 8.44 8.88 0.88
N MET A 159 8.98 9.46 -0.20
CA MET A 159 10.33 10.03 -0.25
C MET A 159 10.28 11.43 -0.87
N GLY A 160 11.09 12.35 -0.35
CA GLY A 160 11.10 13.76 -0.77
C GLY A 160 9.93 14.51 -0.17
N PHE A 161 10.25 15.50 0.67
CA PHE A 161 9.29 16.37 1.35
C PHE A 161 9.75 17.81 1.20
N GLY A 162 8.84 18.68 0.85
CA GLY A 162 9.14 20.09 0.65
C GLY A 162 8.86 20.56 -0.78
N PRO A 163 8.88 21.90 -1.01
CA PRO A 163 8.41 22.47 -2.25
C PRO A 163 9.37 22.31 -3.43
N ASP A 164 10.68 22.19 -3.18
CA ASP A 164 11.72 22.23 -4.21
C ASP A 164 12.40 20.88 -4.44
N GLU A 165 11.86 19.81 -3.84
CA GLU A 165 12.45 18.48 -3.92
C GLU A 165 11.63 17.56 -4.83
N ASP A 166 12.33 16.68 -5.53
CA ASP A 166 11.71 15.56 -6.21
C ASP A 166 10.99 14.65 -5.20
N ARG A 167 9.77 14.25 -5.52
CA ARG A 167 8.91 13.48 -4.63
C ARG A 167 8.55 12.14 -5.24
N PHE A 168 8.75 11.09 -4.43
CA PHE A 168 8.55 9.72 -4.89
C PHE A 168 7.66 8.92 -3.95
N VAL A 169 7.09 7.85 -4.52
CA VAL A 169 6.53 6.71 -3.80
C VAL A 169 7.48 5.54 -4.01
N VAL A 170 7.85 4.87 -2.93
CA VAL A 170 8.85 3.81 -2.93
C VAL A 170 8.21 2.49 -2.52
N ILE A 171 8.43 1.44 -3.31
CA ILE A 171 8.03 0.07 -2.99
C ILE A 171 9.17 -0.91 -3.26
N GLY A 172 9.10 -2.10 -2.67
CA GLY A 172 9.76 -3.28 -3.23
C GLY A 172 8.83 -3.91 -4.25
N ASP A 173 9.28 -4.20 -5.44
CA ASP A 173 8.45 -4.82 -6.48
C ASP A 173 8.24 -6.33 -6.28
N GLY A 174 7.64 -7.01 -7.27
CA GLY A 174 7.31 -8.43 -7.21
C GLY A 174 8.25 -9.33 -8.03
N ASP A 175 9.45 -8.88 -8.37
CA ASP A 175 10.43 -9.73 -9.08
C ASP A 175 11.10 -10.75 -8.14
N GLU A 176 11.75 -11.79 -8.70
CA GLU A 176 12.49 -12.80 -7.94
C GLU A 176 13.61 -12.18 -7.10
N VAL A 177 14.35 -11.24 -7.67
CA VAL A 177 15.21 -10.32 -6.92
C VAL A 177 14.46 -9.00 -6.82
N VAL A 178 13.93 -8.72 -5.66
CA VAL A 178 13.14 -7.50 -5.42
C VAL A 178 13.92 -6.26 -5.84
N ASN A 179 13.29 -5.37 -6.63
CA ASN A 179 13.84 -4.05 -6.87
C ASN A 179 13.25 -3.04 -5.90
N ILE A 180 14.05 -2.09 -5.46
CA ILE A 180 13.55 -0.86 -4.90
C ILE A 180 13.08 -0.01 -6.07
N THR A 181 11.78 0.21 -6.16
CA THR A 181 11.13 0.92 -7.26
C THR A 181 10.58 2.25 -6.76
N LEU A 182 10.99 3.33 -7.39
CA LEU A 182 10.56 4.70 -7.10
C LEU A 182 9.62 5.16 -8.20
N PHE A 183 8.45 5.67 -7.83
CA PHE A 183 7.52 6.31 -8.76
C PHE A 183 7.53 7.81 -8.54
N TRP A 184 7.49 8.61 -9.62
CA TRP A 184 7.15 10.02 -9.52
C TRP A 184 5.80 10.18 -8.81
N ARG A 185 5.80 10.84 -7.65
CA ARG A 185 4.62 10.95 -6.79
C ARG A 185 3.57 11.86 -7.40
N ASP A 186 3.99 13.00 -7.86
CA ASP A 186 3.11 14.03 -8.42
C ASP A 186 3.22 14.07 -9.96
N ARG A 187 3.91 15.04 -10.50
CA ARG A 187 4.14 15.19 -11.94
C ARG A 187 5.39 14.43 -12.37
N ILE A 188 5.30 13.78 -13.52
CA ILE A 188 6.48 13.26 -14.22
C ILE A 188 7.14 14.46 -14.90
N PRO A 189 8.45 14.74 -14.74
CA PRO A 189 9.12 15.81 -15.46
C PRO A 189 8.96 15.66 -16.97
N ASP A 190 8.83 16.79 -17.68
CA ASP A 190 8.52 16.76 -19.11
C ASP A 190 9.64 16.14 -19.94
N ASP A 191 10.89 16.37 -19.54
CA ASP A 191 12.12 15.83 -20.13
C ASP A 191 12.51 14.44 -19.61
N TRP A 192 11.72 13.84 -18.69
CA TRP A 192 11.97 12.51 -18.17
C TRP A 192 11.69 11.44 -19.22
N GLU A 193 12.68 10.60 -19.50
CA GLU A 193 12.53 9.42 -20.36
C GLU A 193 12.29 8.16 -19.53
N GLN A 194 11.50 7.24 -20.07
CA GLN A 194 11.27 5.96 -19.41
C GLN A 194 12.57 5.18 -19.27
N LEU A 195 12.83 4.71 -18.06
CA LEU A 195 14.03 3.91 -17.78
C LEU A 195 14.02 2.59 -18.57
N PRO A 196 15.18 2.15 -19.07
CA PRO A 196 15.29 0.85 -19.73
C PRO A 196 14.79 -0.29 -18.83
N GLY A 197 13.88 -1.11 -19.36
CA GLY A 197 13.30 -2.24 -18.63
C GLY A 197 12.25 -1.89 -17.57
N ALA A 198 11.95 -0.63 -17.34
CA ALA A 198 10.83 -0.22 -16.50
C ALA A 198 9.50 -0.36 -17.26
N PRO A 199 8.43 -0.88 -16.64
CA PRO A 199 7.14 -1.06 -17.33
C PRO A 199 6.35 0.25 -17.48
N SER A 200 6.77 1.34 -16.84
CA SER A 200 6.08 2.64 -16.87
C SER A 200 7.06 3.81 -16.87
N ARG A 201 6.72 4.87 -17.62
CA ARG A 201 7.44 6.16 -17.56
C ARG A 201 7.33 6.82 -16.18
N ARG A 202 6.34 6.46 -15.36
CA ARG A 202 6.21 6.97 -13.99
C ARG A 202 7.31 6.44 -13.06
N ILE A 203 8.03 5.40 -13.44
CA ILE A 203 9.13 4.88 -12.63
C ILE A 203 10.34 5.81 -12.77
N ALA A 204 10.67 6.47 -11.65
CA ALA A 204 11.80 7.39 -11.51
C ALA A 204 13.11 6.68 -11.14
N GLY A 205 13.02 5.49 -10.57
CA GLY A 205 14.17 4.68 -10.19
C GLY A 205 13.81 3.21 -10.07
N LEU A 206 14.72 2.36 -10.50
CA LEU A 206 14.57 0.91 -10.45
C LEU A 206 15.93 0.29 -10.17
N GLY A 207 16.11 -0.32 -9.01
CA GLY A 207 17.38 -0.91 -8.61
C GLY A 207 17.21 -2.21 -7.84
N PRO A 208 17.87 -3.31 -8.27
CA PRO A 208 17.80 -4.59 -7.59
C PRO A 208 18.48 -4.55 -6.23
N ALA A 209 17.82 -5.09 -5.22
CA ALA A 209 18.29 -5.11 -3.83
C ALA A 209 19.11 -6.39 -3.55
N TYR A 210 20.29 -6.51 -4.13
CA TYR A 210 21.16 -7.70 -3.99
C TYR A 210 21.69 -7.96 -2.57
N MET A 211 21.48 -7.06 -1.61
CA MET A 211 21.95 -7.18 -0.22
C MET A 211 23.47 -7.45 -0.10
N GLY A 212 24.26 -6.90 -1.05
CA GLY A 212 25.71 -7.09 -1.10
C GLY A 212 26.19 -8.39 -1.75
N ASP A 213 25.30 -9.26 -2.20
CA ASP A 213 25.62 -10.53 -2.86
C ASP A 213 24.97 -10.60 -4.25
N LEU A 214 25.74 -10.26 -5.30
CA LEU A 214 25.28 -10.24 -6.68
C LEU A 214 24.99 -11.61 -7.28
N THR A 215 25.30 -12.70 -6.57
CA THR A 215 25.05 -14.06 -7.04
C THR A 215 23.66 -14.57 -6.64
N ARG A 216 22.95 -13.85 -5.80
CA ARG A 216 21.60 -14.22 -5.38
C ARG A 216 20.62 -14.13 -6.54
N VAL A 217 19.78 -15.15 -6.65
CA VAL A 217 18.75 -15.27 -7.69
C VAL A 217 17.34 -15.07 -7.14
N ALA A 218 17.18 -15.06 -5.82
CA ALA A 218 15.92 -14.81 -5.14
C ALA A 218 16.17 -13.97 -3.88
N ILE A 219 15.52 -12.84 -3.79
CA ILE A 219 15.47 -11.94 -2.64
C ILE A 219 14.07 -11.36 -2.59
N GLN A 220 13.34 -11.65 -1.52
CA GLN A 220 11.98 -11.18 -1.31
C GLN A 220 11.91 -10.32 -0.05
N THR A 221 11.09 -9.28 -0.07
CA THR A 221 10.80 -8.47 1.11
C THR A 221 9.31 -8.34 1.34
N GLU A 222 8.90 -8.51 2.58
CA GLU A 222 7.54 -8.27 3.09
C GLU A 222 7.51 -7.02 3.99
N GLN A 223 8.67 -6.37 4.16
CA GLN A 223 8.80 -5.19 5.01
C GLN A 223 8.77 -3.94 4.15
N SER A 224 8.04 -2.92 4.59
CA SER A 224 8.02 -1.62 3.94
C SER A 224 9.44 -1.07 3.79
N ILE A 225 9.71 -0.42 2.67
CA ILE A 225 10.99 0.23 2.44
C ILE A 225 11.12 1.40 3.44
N THR A 226 12.14 1.36 4.28
CA THR A 226 12.45 2.48 5.18
C THR A 226 13.11 3.58 4.39
N VAL A 227 12.60 4.81 4.52
CA VAL A 227 13.10 6.00 3.81
C VAL A 227 13.64 7.02 4.82
N SER A 228 14.80 7.60 4.53
CA SER A 228 15.37 8.73 5.25
C SER A 228 16.06 9.67 4.27
N GLY A 229 15.54 10.90 4.12
CA GLY A 229 15.93 11.78 3.01
C GLY A 229 15.70 11.09 1.67
N TYR A 230 16.72 11.02 0.83
CA TYR A 230 16.72 10.25 -0.42
C TYR A 230 17.41 8.87 -0.29
N GLY A 231 17.65 8.41 0.92
CA GLY A 231 18.11 7.06 1.20
C GLY A 231 16.95 6.09 1.39
N ALA A 232 17.07 4.87 0.86
CA ALA A 232 16.11 3.80 1.03
C ALA A 232 16.81 2.53 1.54
N MET A 233 16.18 1.82 2.46
CA MET A 233 16.68 0.57 3.02
C MET A 233 15.58 -0.50 3.01
N THR A 234 15.94 -1.71 2.68
CA THR A 234 15.07 -2.89 2.77
C THR A 234 15.78 -4.06 3.46
N VAL A 235 15.03 -5.11 3.77
CA VAL A 235 15.53 -6.34 4.37
C VAL A 235 15.16 -7.54 3.49
N ASN A 236 15.92 -8.60 3.59
CA ASN A 236 15.59 -9.88 2.94
C ASN A 236 14.84 -10.77 3.92
N ASN A 237 13.63 -11.20 3.55
CA ASN A 237 12.84 -12.15 4.32
C ASN A 237 13.11 -13.63 3.96
N GLU A 238 13.89 -13.87 2.91
CA GLU A 238 14.30 -15.22 2.49
C GLU A 238 15.83 -15.39 2.62
N PRO A 239 16.37 -15.55 3.83
CA PRO A 239 17.80 -15.85 3.99
C PRO A 239 18.11 -17.20 3.35
N GLY A 240 19.16 -17.27 2.54
CA GLY A 240 19.54 -18.46 1.77
C GLY A 240 19.93 -19.68 2.61
N SER A 241 20.28 -19.50 3.87
CA SER A 241 20.45 -20.53 4.89
C SER A 241 20.33 -19.90 6.27
N LEU A 242 19.67 -20.57 7.19
CA LEU A 242 19.82 -20.24 8.61
C LEU A 242 21.20 -20.73 9.07
N PRO A 243 21.94 -19.97 9.87
CA PRO A 243 23.12 -20.51 10.53
C PRO A 243 22.70 -21.67 11.44
N ASP A 244 23.48 -22.77 11.41
CA ASP A 244 23.33 -23.94 12.30
C ASP A 244 23.43 -23.55 13.78
#